data_babaaa3affade9068b439737061b84e6
#
_entry.id   babaaa3affade9068b439737061b84e6
#
_cell.length_a   1.000
_cell.length_b   1.000
_cell.length_c   1.000
_cell.angle_alpha   90.00
_cell.angle_beta   90.00
_cell.angle_gamma   90.00
#
_symmetry.space_group_name_H-M   'P 1'
#
loop_
_entity.id
_entity.type
_entity.pdbx_description
1 polymer ?
#
loop_
_entity_poly.entity_id
_entity_poly.type
_entity_poly.pdbx_seq_one_letter_code
_entity_poly.pdbx_strand_id
1 'polypeptide(L)'
;RRVSAKCRSTYAACAGRMTPLATAAAPILQAALLAAEHGPALLAIDGRCGSGKSTLAEFLAGQLGCRVVHTDDFYLPIAARCANWQEQPGANIDFIRLRNEVLQPLLRGETALYNAYSCEAGAFLPSKPFAAAPLTILEGSYSLHPALQTDFAVRVFVTCPPDVQAARLRAREGIRYANFVQRWIPLEEGYFAAHDPAARCNFVLDTAEIFV
;
A
#
# COMPACT_ATOMS: atom_id res chain seq x y z
N ARG A 1 14.18 22.49 3.91
CA ARG A 1 13.55 23.03 5.14
C ARG A 1 13.58 21.91 6.15
N ARG A 2 14.21 22.13 7.33
CA ARG A 2 14.37 21.13 8.40
C ARG A 2 13.01 20.59 8.83
N VAL A 3 12.88 19.25 8.94
CA VAL A 3 11.74 18.60 9.59
C VAL A 3 11.61 19.20 10.98
N SER A 4 10.45 19.79 11.27
CA SER A 4 10.20 20.56 12.49
C SER A 4 10.49 19.71 13.72
N ALA A 5 11.19 20.27 14.69
CA ALA A 5 11.50 19.67 15.99
C ALA A 5 10.24 19.22 16.77
N LYS A 6 9.04 19.64 16.38
CA LYS A 6 7.76 19.20 16.93
C LYS A 6 7.46 17.72 16.72
N CYS A 7 8.01 17.09 15.67
CA CYS A 7 7.74 15.65 15.41
C CYS A 7 8.51 14.72 16.37
N ARG A 8 9.61 15.17 16.96
CA ARG A 8 10.40 14.36 17.92
C ARG A 8 9.82 14.31 19.35
N SER A 9 9.00 15.31 19.70
CA SER A 9 8.49 15.46 21.09
C SER A 9 7.21 14.66 21.39
N THR A 10 6.47 14.22 20.37
CA THR A 10 5.17 13.57 20.58
C THR A 10 5.29 12.08 20.96
N TYR A 11 6.44 11.45 20.74
CA TYR A 11 6.63 10.02 21.05
C TYR A 11 6.92 9.72 22.53
N ALA A 12 7.29 10.73 23.32
CA ALA A 12 7.73 10.55 24.72
C ALA A 12 6.65 10.77 25.78
N ALA A 13 5.45 11.17 25.41
CA ALA A 13 4.48 11.71 26.40
C ALA A 13 3.16 10.94 26.58
N CYS A 14 3.01 9.72 26.01
CA CYS A 14 1.86 8.86 26.31
C CYS A 14 2.30 7.54 26.94
N ALA A 15 2.45 7.54 28.27
CA ALA A 15 2.55 6.32 29.09
C ALA A 15 1.18 5.61 29.23
N GLY A 16 0.37 5.60 28.17
CA GLY A 16 -0.78 4.74 27.98
C GLY A 16 -0.34 3.43 27.31
N ARG A 17 -0.98 2.31 27.65
CA ARG A 17 -0.71 1.01 27.04
C ARG A 17 -0.81 1.16 25.51
N MET A 18 0.32 1.03 24.80
CA MET A 18 0.34 1.10 23.32
C MET A 18 -0.61 0.04 22.77
N THR A 19 -1.39 0.41 21.75
CA THR A 19 -2.22 -0.58 21.07
C THR A 19 -1.34 -1.61 20.34
N PRO A 20 -1.84 -2.84 20.08
CA PRO A 20 -1.07 -3.83 19.30
C PRO A 20 -0.57 -3.27 17.97
N LEU A 21 -1.41 -2.50 17.27
CA LEU A 21 -1.04 -1.84 16.01
C LEU A 21 0.11 -0.84 16.21
N ALA A 22 0.05 0.02 17.22
CA ALA A 22 1.10 1.00 17.49
C ALA A 22 2.44 0.33 17.82
N THR A 23 2.41 -0.78 18.57
CA THR A 23 3.61 -1.56 18.89
C THR A 23 4.23 -2.18 17.63
N ALA A 24 3.40 -2.82 16.80
CA ALA A 24 3.85 -3.47 15.57
C ALA A 24 4.35 -2.45 14.51
N ALA A 25 3.75 -1.26 14.46
CA ALA A 25 4.12 -0.20 13.52
C ALA A 25 5.36 0.60 13.94
N ALA A 26 5.77 0.58 15.21
CA ALA A 26 6.87 1.41 15.73
C ALA A 26 8.19 1.27 14.94
N PRO A 27 8.70 0.06 14.62
CA PRO A 27 9.92 -0.07 13.83
C PRO A 27 9.77 0.45 12.39
N ILE A 28 8.57 0.32 11.80
CA ILE A 28 8.26 0.83 10.46
C ILE A 28 8.29 2.36 10.47
N LEU A 29 7.67 2.99 11.49
CA LEU A 29 7.69 4.45 11.67
C LEU A 29 9.12 4.97 11.79
N GLN A 30 9.96 4.32 12.57
CA GLN A 30 11.37 4.70 12.72
C GLN A 30 12.12 4.63 11.40
N ALA A 31 11.99 3.54 10.65
CA ALA A 31 12.64 3.38 9.35
C ALA A 31 12.15 4.43 8.34
N ALA A 32 10.85 4.72 8.33
CA ALA A 32 10.25 5.72 7.45
C ALA A 32 10.76 7.15 7.76
N LEU A 33 10.87 7.51 9.03
CA LEU A 33 11.41 8.80 9.45
C LEU A 33 12.87 8.97 9.03
N LEU A 34 13.69 7.94 9.23
CA LEU A 34 15.10 7.94 8.81
C LEU A 34 15.23 8.09 7.29
N ALA A 35 14.40 7.38 6.51
CA ALA A 35 14.40 7.49 5.06
C ALA A 35 14.07 8.92 4.60
N ALA A 36 13.10 9.57 5.23
CA ALA A 36 12.68 10.93 4.90
C ALA A 36 13.73 12.04 5.23
N GLU A 37 14.74 11.72 6.05
CA GLU A 37 15.84 12.66 6.34
C GLU A 37 16.77 12.88 5.12
N HIS A 38 16.80 11.94 4.18
CA HIS A 38 17.71 11.95 3.02
C HIS A 38 17.08 12.54 1.73
N GLY A 39 15.82 12.94 1.78
CA GLY A 39 15.07 13.48 0.64
C GLY A 39 13.69 12.83 0.50
N PRO A 40 12.99 13.09 -0.60
CA PRO A 40 11.70 12.45 -0.86
C PRO A 40 11.85 10.93 -0.91
N ALA A 41 11.05 10.24 -0.09
CA ALA A 41 11.12 8.79 0.06
C ALA A 41 9.75 8.14 -0.15
N LEU A 42 9.76 6.88 -0.60
CA LEU A 42 8.57 6.05 -0.76
C LEU A 42 8.62 4.86 0.21
N LEU A 43 7.48 4.61 0.86
CA LEU A 43 7.21 3.40 1.64
C LEU A 43 6.15 2.58 0.91
N ALA A 44 6.41 1.30 0.64
CA ALA A 44 5.42 0.41 0.05
C ALA A 44 4.83 -0.53 1.08
N ILE A 45 3.50 -0.74 1.03
CA ILE A 45 2.77 -1.70 1.85
C ILE A 45 2.04 -2.66 0.91
N ASP A 46 2.57 -3.85 0.74
CA ASP A 46 2.01 -4.93 -0.06
C ASP A 46 1.47 -6.05 0.84
N GLY A 47 0.80 -7.01 0.28
CA GLY A 47 0.32 -8.19 1.01
C GLY A 47 -1.10 -8.60 0.65
N ARG A 48 -1.64 -9.56 1.39
CA ARG A 48 -2.92 -10.22 1.13
C ARG A 48 -4.11 -9.27 1.23
N CYS A 49 -5.11 -9.41 0.36
CA CYS A 49 -6.41 -8.76 0.56
C CYS A 49 -7.01 -9.17 1.92
N GLY A 50 -7.63 -8.24 2.63
CA GLY A 50 -8.17 -8.48 3.97
C GLY A 50 -7.12 -8.60 5.09
N SER A 51 -5.82 -8.44 4.81
CA SER A 51 -4.77 -8.48 5.84
C SER A 51 -4.64 -7.20 6.67
N GLY A 52 -5.30 -6.09 6.30
CA GLY A 52 -5.24 -4.83 7.03
C GLY A 52 -4.19 -3.83 6.52
N LYS A 53 -3.74 -3.97 5.27
CA LYS A 53 -2.81 -3.02 4.61
C LYS A 53 -3.28 -1.57 4.72
N SER A 54 -4.52 -1.30 4.34
CA SER A 54 -5.09 0.06 4.35
C SER A 54 -5.16 0.63 5.77
N THR A 55 -5.53 -0.20 6.76
CA THR A 55 -5.54 0.22 8.18
C THR A 55 -4.13 0.58 8.68
N LEU A 56 -3.12 -0.21 8.30
CA LEU A 56 -1.73 0.11 8.62
C LEU A 56 -1.28 1.39 7.91
N ALA A 57 -1.61 1.54 6.62
CA ALA A 57 -1.25 2.72 5.84
C ALA A 57 -1.84 4.00 6.42
N GLU A 58 -3.12 3.99 6.77
CA GLU A 58 -3.81 5.12 7.41
C GLU A 58 -3.19 5.47 8.76
N PHE A 59 -2.90 4.45 9.58
CA PHE A 59 -2.24 4.64 10.86
C PHE A 59 -0.86 5.30 10.68
N LEU A 60 -0.01 4.75 9.81
CA LEU A 60 1.32 5.29 9.53
C LEU A 60 1.23 6.71 8.95
N ALA A 61 0.32 6.95 8.01
CA ALA A 61 0.12 8.27 7.41
C ALA A 61 -0.28 9.32 8.45
N GLY A 62 -1.17 8.97 9.38
CA GLY A 62 -1.56 9.84 10.49
C GLY A 62 -0.40 10.17 11.43
N GLN A 63 0.46 9.19 11.74
CA GLN A 63 1.63 9.40 12.60
C GLN A 63 2.74 10.23 11.92
N LEU A 64 2.93 10.03 10.61
CA LEU A 64 4.01 10.65 9.84
C LEU A 64 3.61 11.98 9.19
N GLY A 65 2.32 12.32 9.21
CA GLY A 65 1.80 13.50 8.51
C GLY A 65 1.99 13.41 6.99
N CYS A 66 1.98 12.20 6.43
CA CYS A 66 2.14 11.95 5.00
C CYS A 66 0.84 11.49 4.35
N ARG A 67 0.88 11.21 3.04
CA ARG A 67 -0.29 10.80 2.26
C ARG A 67 -0.10 9.40 1.69
N VAL A 68 -1.22 8.76 1.37
CA VAL A 68 -1.28 7.43 0.79
C VAL A 68 -1.72 7.50 -0.66
N VAL A 69 -1.02 6.79 -1.52
CA VAL A 69 -1.42 6.45 -2.90
C VAL A 69 -1.87 4.99 -2.89
N HIS A 70 -2.98 4.70 -3.55
CA HIS A 70 -3.50 3.34 -3.63
C HIS A 70 -3.20 2.74 -5.00
N THR A 71 -2.68 1.51 -5.04
CA THR A 71 -2.50 0.79 -6.32
C THR A 71 -3.82 0.57 -7.03
N ASP A 72 -4.91 0.47 -6.28
CA ASP A 72 -6.27 0.27 -6.82
C ASP A 72 -6.76 1.45 -7.67
N ASP A 73 -6.21 2.66 -7.51
CA ASP A 73 -6.46 3.81 -8.38
C ASP A 73 -5.98 3.58 -9.83
N PHE A 74 -5.11 2.59 -10.03
CA PHE A 74 -4.44 2.31 -11.30
C PHE A 74 -4.93 1.03 -11.97
N TYR A 75 -6.14 0.58 -11.68
CA TYR A 75 -6.74 -0.50 -12.46
C TYR A 75 -6.85 -0.12 -13.93
N LEU A 76 -6.46 -1.06 -14.80
CA LEU A 76 -6.75 -0.95 -16.23
C LEU A 76 -8.25 -1.10 -16.48
N PRO A 77 -8.85 -0.28 -17.37
CA PRO A 77 -10.17 -0.54 -17.91
C PRO A 77 -10.26 -1.97 -18.45
N ILE A 78 -11.42 -2.62 -18.29
CA ILE A 78 -11.58 -4.03 -18.70
C ILE A 78 -11.19 -4.22 -20.17
N ALA A 79 -11.55 -3.28 -21.05
CA ALA A 79 -11.23 -3.33 -22.47
C ALA A 79 -9.72 -3.18 -22.79
N ALA A 80 -8.93 -2.64 -21.85
CA ALA A 80 -7.47 -2.48 -21.98
C ALA A 80 -6.67 -3.65 -21.41
N ARG A 81 -7.32 -4.58 -20.71
CA ARG A 81 -6.64 -5.77 -20.15
C ARG A 81 -6.40 -6.80 -21.25
N CYS A 82 -5.27 -7.52 -21.17
CA CYS A 82 -5.02 -8.65 -22.06
C CYS A 82 -6.06 -9.76 -21.83
N ALA A 83 -6.29 -10.60 -22.84
CA ALA A 83 -7.33 -11.64 -22.81
C ALA A 83 -7.17 -12.61 -21.62
N ASN A 84 -5.93 -12.90 -21.24
CA ASN A 84 -5.57 -13.81 -20.15
C ASN A 84 -5.08 -13.08 -18.88
N TRP A 85 -5.52 -11.85 -18.65
CA TRP A 85 -5.09 -11.05 -17.49
C TRP A 85 -5.33 -11.75 -16.14
N GLN A 86 -6.32 -12.62 -16.06
CA GLN A 86 -6.64 -13.38 -14.84
C GLN A 86 -5.61 -14.48 -14.53
N GLU A 87 -4.75 -14.82 -15.47
CA GLU A 87 -3.67 -15.79 -15.32
C GLU A 87 -2.32 -15.12 -15.09
N GLN A 88 -2.27 -13.78 -15.24
CA GLN A 88 -1.04 -13.00 -15.11
C GLN A 88 -1.11 -12.09 -13.89
N PRO A 89 -0.33 -12.37 -12.85
CA PRO A 89 -0.32 -11.55 -11.64
C PRO A 89 -0.03 -10.07 -11.94
N GLY A 90 -0.92 -9.19 -11.48
CA GLY A 90 -0.78 -7.75 -11.68
C GLY A 90 -1.16 -7.22 -13.06
N ALA A 91 -1.57 -8.06 -14.04
CA ALA A 91 -1.93 -7.60 -15.39
C ALA A 91 -3.20 -6.74 -15.46
N ASN A 92 -3.87 -6.55 -14.33
CA ASN A 92 -5.00 -5.65 -14.15
C ASN A 92 -4.58 -4.24 -13.68
N ILE A 93 -3.29 -4.00 -13.39
CA ILE A 93 -2.77 -2.72 -12.91
C ILE A 93 -1.94 -2.04 -14.00
N ASP A 94 -2.12 -0.73 -14.16
CA ASP A 94 -1.30 0.11 -15.02
C ASP A 94 -0.05 0.61 -14.26
N PHE A 95 0.95 -0.28 -14.17
CA PHE A 95 2.20 0.05 -13.50
C PHE A 95 2.98 1.18 -14.17
N ILE A 96 2.80 1.36 -15.48
CA ILE A 96 3.48 2.42 -16.24
C ILE A 96 2.93 3.77 -15.82
N ARG A 97 1.60 3.91 -15.75
CA ARG A 97 0.96 5.14 -15.24
C ARG A 97 1.33 5.42 -13.80
N LEU A 98 1.20 4.42 -12.92
CA LEU A 98 1.52 4.58 -11.50
C LEU A 98 2.96 5.08 -11.32
N ARG A 99 3.92 4.45 -12.00
CA ARG A 99 5.33 4.87 -11.94
C ARG A 99 5.54 6.28 -12.48
N ASN A 100 5.06 6.56 -13.70
CA ASN A 100 5.41 7.79 -14.42
C ASN A 100 4.60 9.01 -13.94
N GLU A 101 3.31 8.83 -13.62
CA GLU A 101 2.43 9.92 -13.20
C GLU A 101 2.54 10.23 -11.70
N VAL A 102 2.99 9.24 -10.89
CA VAL A 102 3.00 9.40 -9.43
C VAL A 102 4.37 9.17 -8.82
N LEU A 103 4.92 7.96 -8.90
CA LEU A 103 6.08 7.61 -8.08
C LEU A 103 7.32 8.42 -8.46
N GLN A 104 7.61 8.56 -9.76
CA GLN A 104 8.76 9.33 -10.22
C GLN A 104 8.65 10.84 -9.92
N PRO A 105 7.53 11.53 -10.19
CA PRO A 105 7.36 12.92 -9.76
C PRO A 105 7.56 13.10 -8.26
N LEU A 106 6.95 12.25 -7.43
CA LEU A 106 7.07 12.37 -5.97
C LEU A 106 8.50 12.17 -5.48
N LEU A 107 9.27 11.24 -6.07
CA LEU A 107 10.69 11.05 -5.76
C LEU A 107 11.55 12.26 -6.14
N ARG A 108 11.13 13.05 -7.14
CA ARG A 108 11.79 14.30 -7.50
C ARG A 108 11.32 15.52 -6.67
N GLY A 109 10.40 15.30 -5.72
CA GLY A 109 9.81 16.38 -4.92
C GLY A 109 8.77 17.19 -5.69
N GLU A 110 8.26 16.68 -6.79
CA GLU A 110 7.26 17.33 -7.65
C GLU A 110 5.84 16.89 -7.28
N THR A 111 4.86 17.75 -7.55
CA THR A 111 3.43 17.38 -7.44
C THR A 111 3.07 16.38 -8.53
N ALA A 112 2.52 15.23 -8.14
CA ALA A 112 1.94 14.27 -9.06
C ALA A 112 0.53 14.70 -9.48
N LEU A 113 0.16 14.38 -10.71
CA LEU A 113 -1.17 14.62 -11.25
C LEU A 113 -1.66 13.37 -11.97
N TYR A 114 -2.68 12.72 -11.44
CA TYR A 114 -3.23 11.50 -12.02
C TYR A 114 -4.75 11.41 -11.87
N ASN A 115 -5.35 10.54 -12.66
CA ASN A 115 -6.75 10.17 -12.62
C ASN A 115 -6.90 8.76 -12.09
N ALA A 116 -7.56 8.59 -10.94
CA ALA A 116 -7.91 7.25 -10.45
C ALA A 116 -8.96 6.60 -11.37
N TYR A 117 -8.84 5.32 -11.63
CA TYR A 117 -9.86 4.55 -12.33
C TYR A 117 -10.87 3.97 -11.34
N SER A 118 -12.13 4.35 -11.47
CA SER A 118 -13.21 3.77 -10.67
C SER A 118 -13.78 2.52 -11.36
N CYS A 119 -13.56 1.35 -10.76
CA CYS A 119 -14.19 0.11 -11.24
C CYS A 119 -15.72 0.14 -11.12
N GLU A 120 -16.27 0.89 -10.17
CA GLU A 120 -17.71 1.05 -9.98
C GLU A 120 -18.32 1.92 -11.10
N ALA A 121 -17.70 3.05 -11.39
CA ALA A 121 -18.13 3.95 -12.47
C ALA A 121 -17.73 3.46 -13.87
N GLY A 122 -16.78 2.52 -13.97
CA GLY A 122 -16.19 2.09 -15.23
C GLY A 122 -15.45 3.19 -15.98
N ALA A 123 -14.94 4.21 -15.26
CA ALA A 123 -14.38 5.42 -15.84
C ALA A 123 -13.25 6.01 -14.98
N PHE A 124 -12.43 6.86 -15.62
CA PHE A 124 -11.46 7.67 -14.91
C PHE A 124 -12.16 8.82 -14.17
N LEU A 125 -11.81 9.01 -12.92
CA LEU A 125 -12.24 10.14 -12.10
C LEU A 125 -11.50 11.42 -12.49
N PRO A 126 -12.04 12.60 -12.15
CA PRO A 126 -11.34 13.87 -12.36
C PRO A 126 -9.95 13.86 -11.72
N SER A 127 -8.97 14.39 -12.42
CA SER A 127 -7.60 14.51 -11.93
C SER A 127 -7.54 15.39 -10.69
N LYS A 128 -6.75 14.95 -9.71
CA LYS A 128 -6.48 15.72 -8.49
C LYS A 128 -4.97 15.82 -8.27
N PRO A 129 -4.46 17.01 -7.90
CA PRO A 129 -3.05 17.14 -7.56
C PRO A 129 -2.75 16.41 -6.26
N PHE A 130 -1.65 15.66 -6.27
CA PHE A 130 -1.07 15.00 -5.12
C PHE A 130 0.27 15.66 -4.82
N ALA A 131 0.28 16.55 -3.83
CA ALA A 131 1.48 17.32 -3.48
C ALA A 131 2.58 16.40 -2.95
N ALA A 132 3.81 16.68 -3.38
CA ALA A 132 4.99 16.01 -2.85
C ALA A 132 5.14 16.26 -1.34
N ALA A 133 5.65 15.27 -0.66
CA ALA A 133 5.97 15.29 0.77
C ALA A 133 7.32 14.59 0.98
N PRO A 134 7.98 14.79 2.13
CA PRO A 134 9.21 14.06 2.45
C PRO A 134 9.04 12.53 2.43
N LEU A 135 7.81 12.06 2.69
CA LEU A 135 7.46 10.65 2.61
C LEU A 135 6.09 10.50 1.94
N THR A 136 5.95 9.48 1.10
CA THR A 136 4.67 9.02 0.55
C THR A 136 4.54 7.52 0.72
N ILE A 137 3.36 7.04 1.08
CA ILE A 137 3.04 5.63 1.19
C ILE A 137 2.35 5.19 -0.10
N LEU A 138 2.84 4.12 -0.73
CA LEU A 138 2.11 3.35 -1.74
C LEU A 138 1.51 2.13 -1.06
N GLU A 139 0.20 1.96 -1.13
CA GLU A 139 -0.51 0.86 -0.49
C GLU A 139 -1.35 0.08 -1.51
N GLY A 140 -1.41 -1.22 -1.34
CA GLY A 140 -2.30 -2.13 -2.04
C GLY A 140 -1.60 -3.39 -2.53
N SER A 141 -2.40 -4.35 -3.01
CA SER A 141 -1.86 -5.53 -3.67
C SER A 141 -1.04 -5.11 -4.89
N TYR A 142 0.10 -5.76 -5.10
CA TYR A 142 1.07 -5.45 -6.15
C TYR A 142 1.88 -4.15 -5.97
N SER A 143 1.86 -3.49 -4.81
CA SER A 143 2.66 -2.28 -4.57
C SER A 143 4.17 -2.53 -4.58
N LEU A 144 4.60 -3.79 -4.50
CA LEU A 144 5.99 -4.24 -4.66
C LEU A 144 6.22 -5.02 -5.96
N HIS A 145 5.30 -4.93 -6.92
CA HIS A 145 5.45 -5.65 -8.20
C HIS A 145 6.70 -5.15 -8.96
N PRO A 146 7.54 -6.05 -9.52
CA PRO A 146 8.78 -5.68 -10.21
C PRO A 146 8.59 -4.71 -11.39
N ALA A 147 7.43 -4.73 -12.04
CA ALA A 147 7.11 -3.82 -13.15
C ALA A 147 7.10 -2.33 -12.74
N LEU A 148 6.98 -2.01 -11.45
CA LEU A 148 7.09 -0.64 -10.96
C LEU A 148 8.50 -0.06 -11.14
N GLN A 149 9.54 -0.92 -11.12
CA GLN A 149 10.94 -0.51 -11.28
C GLN A 149 11.28 0.70 -10.39
N THR A 150 10.83 0.67 -9.14
CA THR A 150 10.92 1.79 -8.20
C THR A 150 11.65 1.34 -6.95
N ASP A 151 12.56 2.20 -6.47
CA ASP A 151 13.21 2.00 -5.20
C ASP A 151 12.35 2.55 -4.06
N PHE A 152 11.86 1.63 -3.24
CA PHE A 152 11.19 1.95 -2.00
C PHE A 152 12.19 1.93 -0.86
N ALA A 153 12.28 3.03 -0.11
CA ALA A 153 13.17 3.13 1.05
C ALA A 153 12.73 2.18 2.19
N VAL A 154 11.42 1.95 2.30
CA VAL A 154 10.85 0.99 3.25
C VAL A 154 9.84 0.11 2.54
N ARG A 155 9.96 -1.21 2.72
CA ARG A 155 9.09 -2.23 2.15
C ARG A 155 8.45 -3.03 3.27
N VAL A 156 7.12 -3.09 3.26
CA VAL A 156 6.33 -3.81 4.27
C VAL A 156 5.44 -4.82 3.57
N PHE A 157 5.46 -6.05 4.02
CA PHE A 157 4.51 -7.08 3.58
C PHE A 157 3.56 -7.41 4.72
N VAL A 158 2.25 -7.29 4.48
CA VAL A 158 1.21 -7.54 5.47
C VAL A 158 0.47 -8.82 5.15
N THR A 159 0.42 -9.73 6.10
CA THR A 159 -0.22 -11.03 5.96
C THR A 159 -1.16 -11.33 7.13
N CYS A 160 -1.97 -12.36 6.99
CA CYS A 160 -2.76 -12.97 8.06
C CYS A 160 -3.07 -14.42 7.69
N PRO A 161 -3.45 -15.28 8.64
CA PRO A 161 -3.91 -16.62 8.39
C PRO A 161 -5.14 -16.66 7.46
N PRO A 162 -5.33 -17.72 6.64
CA PRO A 162 -6.42 -17.81 5.68
C PRO A 162 -7.82 -17.73 6.29
N ASP A 163 -8.02 -18.26 7.48
CA ASP A 163 -9.28 -18.19 8.22
C ASP A 163 -9.61 -16.77 8.68
N VAL A 164 -8.61 -16.03 9.18
CA VAL A 164 -8.71 -14.62 9.55
C VAL A 164 -8.99 -13.76 8.31
N GLN A 165 -8.28 -14.01 7.19
CA GLN A 165 -8.52 -13.36 5.92
C GLN A 165 -9.97 -13.57 5.47
N ALA A 166 -10.43 -14.81 5.48
CA ALA A 166 -11.78 -15.17 5.07
C ALA A 166 -12.85 -14.50 5.95
N ALA A 167 -12.66 -14.48 7.27
CA ALA A 167 -13.58 -13.83 8.20
C ALA A 167 -13.69 -12.33 7.93
N ARG A 168 -12.55 -11.65 7.78
CA ARG A 168 -12.48 -10.20 7.50
C ARG A 168 -13.10 -9.85 6.14
N LEU A 169 -12.80 -10.63 5.10
CA LEU A 169 -13.37 -10.42 3.77
C LEU A 169 -14.88 -10.66 3.74
N ARG A 170 -15.39 -11.69 4.42
CA ARG A 170 -16.85 -11.92 4.52
C ARG A 170 -17.55 -10.75 5.20
N ALA A 171 -17.00 -10.25 6.31
CA ALA A 171 -17.56 -9.13 7.03
C ALA A 171 -17.58 -7.83 6.19
N ARG A 172 -16.52 -7.56 5.42
CA ARG A 172 -16.38 -6.35 4.60
C ARG A 172 -17.18 -6.39 3.32
N GLU A 173 -17.16 -7.54 2.61
CA GLU A 173 -17.63 -7.64 1.23
C GLU A 173 -19.04 -8.25 1.11
N GLY A 174 -19.50 -8.97 2.12
CA GLY A 174 -20.80 -9.62 2.08
C GLY A 174 -20.94 -10.57 0.90
N ILE A 175 -21.95 -10.35 0.06
CA ILE A 175 -22.21 -11.20 -1.11
C ILE A 175 -21.07 -11.19 -2.15
N ARG A 176 -20.25 -10.13 -2.18
CA ARG A 176 -19.09 -10.01 -3.09
C ARG A 176 -17.91 -10.86 -2.67
N TYR A 177 -17.94 -11.48 -1.48
CA TYR A 177 -16.87 -12.36 -0.99
C TYR A 177 -16.51 -13.49 -1.97
N ALA A 178 -17.51 -14.03 -2.68
CA ALA A 178 -17.29 -15.07 -3.69
C ALA A 178 -16.28 -14.63 -4.78
N ASN A 179 -16.29 -13.35 -5.18
CA ASN A 179 -15.35 -12.81 -6.16
C ASN A 179 -13.90 -12.81 -5.64
N PHE A 180 -13.74 -12.65 -4.32
CA PHE A 180 -12.39 -12.72 -3.72
C PHE A 180 -11.84 -14.13 -3.76
N VAL A 181 -12.64 -15.10 -3.41
CA VAL A 181 -12.26 -16.53 -3.42
C VAL A 181 -11.95 -17.03 -4.84
N GLN A 182 -12.79 -16.64 -5.81
CA GLN A 182 -12.70 -17.17 -7.18
C GLN A 182 -11.67 -16.42 -8.03
N ARG A 183 -11.31 -15.18 -7.69
CA ARG A 183 -10.49 -14.34 -8.56
C ARG A 183 -9.32 -13.68 -7.84
N TRP A 184 -9.60 -12.85 -6.84
CA TRP A 184 -8.56 -11.98 -6.28
C TRP A 184 -7.52 -12.72 -5.46
N ILE A 185 -7.94 -13.65 -4.59
CA ILE A 185 -7.02 -14.47 -3.81
C ILE A 185 -6.12 -15.32 -4.71
N PRO A 186 -6.64 -16.07 -5.71
CA PRO A 186 -5.78 -16.82 -6.63
C PRO A 186 -4.78 -15.96 -7.40
N LEU A 187 -5.16 -14.75 -7.82
CA LEU A 187 -4.24 -13.82 -8.49
C LEU A 187 -3.13 -13.33 -7.55
N GLU A 188 -3.47 -13.01 -6.30
CA GLU A 188 -2.47 -12.63 -5.30
C GLU A 188 -1.53 -13.79 -4.97
N GLU A 189 -2.04 -15.00 -4.77
CA GLU A 189 -1.20 -16.19 -4.52
C GLU A 189 -0.26 -16.46 -5.71
N GLY A 190 -0.74 -16.32 -6.94
CA GLY A 190 0.09 -16.40 -8.14
C GLY A 190 1.21 -15.34 -8.15
N TYR A 191 0.90 -14.11 -7.72
CA TYR A 191 1.88 -13.05 -7.56
C TYR A 191 2.92 -13.38 -6.49
N PHE A 192 2.50 -13.85 -5.34
CA PHE A 192 3.42 -14.22 -4.26
C PHE A 192 4.32 -15.38 -4.66
N ALA A 193 3.78 -16.38 -5.34
CA ALA A 193 4.55 -17.51 -5.84
C ALA A 193 5.58 -17.10 -6.92
N ALA A 194 5.21 -16.17 -7.81
CA ALA A 194 6.08 -15.75 -8.91
C ALA A 194 7.20 -14.79 -8.48
N HIS A 195 6.95 -13.94 -7.47
CA HIS A 195 7.83 -12.80 -7.18
C HIS A 195 8.34 -12.74 -5.75
N ASP A 196 7.79 -13.51 -4.81
CA ASP A 196 8.14 -13.55 -3.39
C ASP A 196 8.38 -12.13 -2.81
N PRO A 197 7.37 -11.25 -2.81
CA PRO A 197 7.55 -9.89 -2.32
C PRO A 197 7.93 -9.85 -0.83
N ALA A 198 7.48 -10.83 -0.03
CA ALA A 198 7.78 -10.90 1.40
C ALA A 198 9.29 -11.04 1.67
N ALA A 199 10.00 -11.87 0.89
CA ALA A 199 11.44 -12.07 1.07
C ALA A 199 12.28 -10.82 0.79
N ARG A 200 11.70 -9.83 0.09
CA ARG A 200 12.37 -8.56 -0.25
C ARG A 200 11.95 -7.39 0.64
N CYS A 201 11.14 -7.66 1.66
CA CYS A 201 10.65 -6.64 2.59
C CYS A 201 11.58 -6.42 3.78
N ASN A 202 11.62 -5.18 4.26
CA ASN A 202 12.27 -4.84 5.52
C ASN A 202 11.44 -5.36 6.71
N PHE A 203 10.11 -5.41 6.54
CA PHE A 203 9.18 -5.83 7.58
C PHE A 203 8.13 -6.76 7.00
N VAL A 204 7.88 -7.88 7.67
CA VAL A 204 6.75 -8.77 7.41
C VAL A 204 5.87 -8.77 8.66
N LEU A 205 4.61 -8.37 8.49
CA LEU A 205 3.67 -8.18 9.59
C LEU A 205 2.52 -9.16 9.48
N ASP A 206 2.43 -10.11 10.41
CA ASP A 206 1.21 -10.90 10.61
C ASP A 206 0.23 -10.11 11.49
N THR A 207 -0.98 -9.94 10.99
CA THR A 207 -2.00 -9.11 11.64
C THR A 207 -3.08 -9.92 12.35
N ALA A 208 -2.88 -11.22 12.55
CA ALA A 208 -3.89 -12.08 13.18
C ALA A 208 -4.42 -11.50 14.50
N GLU A 209 -3.50 -11.00 15.34
CA GLU A 209 -3.83 -10.48 16.69
C GLU A 209 -3.76 -8.95 16.79
N ILE A 210 -3.50 -8.27 15.67
CA ILE A 210 -3.34 -6.80 15.68
C ILE A 210 -4.67 -6.08 15.53
N PHE A 211 -5.57 -6.63 14.72
CA PHE A 211 -6.88 -6.06 14.40
C PHE A 211 -8.00 -6.96 14.95
N VAL A 212 -8.02 -7.16 16.24
CA VAL A 212 -9.07 -7.88 16.97
C VAL A 212 -10.13 -6.92 17.47
#